data_a9ac5324f4347334ca5717999f002b74
#
_entry.id   a9ac5324f4347334ca5717999f002b74
#
_cell.length_a   1.000
_cell.length_b   1.000
_cell.length_c   1.000
_cell.angle_alpha   90.00
_cell.angle_beta   90.00
_cell.angle_gamma   90.00
#
_symmetry.space_group_name_H-M   'P 1'
#
loop_
_entity.id
_entity.type
_entity.pdbx_description
1 polymer ?
#
loop_
_entity_poly.entity_id
_entity_poly.type
_entity_poly.pdbx_seq_one_letter_code
_entity_poly.pdbx_strand_id
1 'polypeptide(L)'
;MKYFLFLFFLTFNLFSEAQTVGEDFESNTINTWEEDDAEMDTSFNNPYKEEINTSNKVLKYSDIGGKYANVRFETSQNFDFSTKNTFSLKIYVAGDDVQGNQENQISLKLQNGTEKEPWVRQTEIIKPITLNAWQVVTFDFLNDFTKGAIYPLDRTDFNRVVLQVNGEDNTDTVIAYIDDLTFYQSPPKDNNTGEDPVFDNLVWSDEFDGSGAIDSDKWFHQIYPIINGVSWANKEIQHYTNRIDNSFLENGSLNIVAKKESHTYNNVTKQYTSARLNSKFAFKYGKVVIKAKMPLGAGTFPALWMLGQNIKETGGYWRDTHGTTLWPACGEIDIIEHWGTNQDYVASAMHNPSSSGNTVNKGGRRILNASTEFHTYTLDWNANRMVFSVDDVVHYTYNPENKNSQNWPYDAPQYLLFNVAILPTVTSSFSQSAMEIDYVRVYQETTASSASFNSQELKIHPNPIKDILTLKIQNEFVGAKGIIYSMTGSKVSSFSIEETTQVVDCTHLKKGVYFLKVASKTKIGTFKLLKK
;
A
#
# COMPACT_ATOMS: atom_id res chain seq x y z
N MET A 1 -16.85 32.03 58.21
CA MET A 1 -16.55 32.58 56.85
C MET A 1 -15.46 31.68 56.23
N LYS A 2 -15.83 30.72 55.35
CA LYS A 2 -14.90 29.89 54.60
C LYS A 2 -14.86 30.40 53.18
N TYR A 3 -13.73 30.89 52.76
CA TYR A 3 -13.49 31.28 51.37
C TYR A 3 -13.16 30.02 50.54
N PHE A 4 -13.99 29.73 49.53
CA PHE A 4 -13.71 28.74 48.49
C PHE A 4 -12.94 29.46 47.38
N LEU A 5 -11.70 29.02 47.15
CA LEU A 5 -10.86 29.48 46.04
C LEU A 5 -11.18 28.60 44.82
N PHE A 6 -11.84 29.18 43.80
CA PHE A 6 -12.04 28.54 42.52
C PHE A 6 -10.77 28.71 41.66
N LEU A 7 -10.05 27.63 41.46
CA LEU A 7 -8.94 27.59 40.52
C LEU A 7 -9.52 27.33 39.10
N PHE A 8 -9.45 28.36 38.26
CA PHE A 8 -9.76 28.23 36.83
C PHE A 8 -8.55 27.62 36.14
N PHE A 9 -8.65 26.34 35.73
CA PHE A 9 -7.71 25.74 34.79
C PHE A 9 -8.02 26.28 33.38
N LEU A 10 -7.22 27.22 32.90
CA LEU A 10 -7.16 27.56 31.48
C LEU A 10 -6.44 26.40 30.75
N THR A 11 -7.18 25.56 30.09
CA THR A 11 -6.60 24.62 29.09
C THR A 11 -6.22 25.43 27.86
N PHE A 12 -4.95 25.74 27.72
CA PHE A 12 -4.40 26.17 26.43
C PHE A 12 -4.47 24.96 25.48
N ASN A 13 -5.44 24.97 24.56
CA ASN A 13 -5.35 24.17 23.37
C ASN A 13 -4.22 24.76 22.52
N LEU A 14 -3.05 24.16 22.56
CA LEU A 14 -2.02 24.38 21.57
C LEU A 14 -2.55 23.79 20.25
N PHE A 15 -3.21 24.63 19.46
CA PHE A 15 -3.34 24.31 18.04
C PHE A 15 -1.91 24.29 17.48
N SER A 16 -1.38 23.10 17.18
CA SER A 16 -0.22 22.98 16.32
C SER A 16 -0.62 23.61 15.00
N GLU A 17 -0.09 24.77 14.66
CA GLU A 17 -0.22 25.32 13.31
C GLU A 17 0.38 24.28 12.36
N ALA A 18 -0.43 23.79 11.43
CA ALA A 18 0.02 22.85 10.43
C ALA A 18 1.15 23.50 9.64
N GLN A 19 2.31 22.86 9.61
CA GLN A 19 3.49 23.33 8.89
C GLN A 19 3.11 23.69 7.44
N THR A 20 3.20 24.97 7.10
CA THR A 20 2.90 25.46 5.75
C THR A 20 4.23 25.53 4.99
N VAL A 21 4.44 24.60 4.09
CA VAL A 21 5.48 24.69 3.07
C VAL A 21 4.77 25.09 1.78
N GLY A 22 4.94 26.30 1.38
CA GLY A 22 4.37 26.82 0.13
C GLY A 22 5.28 27.91 -0.39
N GLU A 23 5.77 27.77 -1.62
CA GLU A 23 6.57 28.77 -2.31
C GLU A 23 5.93 29.08 -3.65
N ASP A 24 5.46 30.32 -3.83
CA ASP A 24 4.92 30.82 -5.08
C ASP A 24 5.90 31.78 -5.80
N PHE A 25 7.01 32.10 -5.15
CA PHE A 25 8.06 33.01 -5.61
C PHE A 25 7.60 34.42 -6.02
N GLU A 26 6.31 34.75 -5.85
CA GLU A 26 5.73 36.02 -6.31
C GLU A 26 6.04 37.22 -5.37
N SER A 27 5.98 37.02 -4.07
CA SER A 27 6.00 38.15 -3.14
C SER A 27 7.01 38.06 -2.00
N ASN A 28 7.10 36.95 -1.32
CA ASN A 28 8.13 36.68 -0.29
C ASN A 28 8.35 35.19 -0.26
N THR A 29 9.59 34.77 -0.45
CA THR A 29 9.98 33.38 -0.18
C THR A 29 9.79 33.11 1.31
N ILE A 30 9.05 32.07 1.63
CA ILE A 30 8.79 31.65 3.02
C ILE A 30 10.02 30.98 3.61
N ASN A 31 10.79 30.29 2.76
CA ASN A 31 11.99 29.53 3.14
C ASN A 31 13.27 30.22 2.66
N THR A 32 14.34 30.03 3.39
CA THR A 32 15.68 30.43 2.92
C THR A 32 16.23 29.30 2.04
N TRP A 33 16.39 29.61 0.76
CA TRP A 33 16.95 28.70 -0.21
C TRP A 33 18.48 28.78 -0.27
N GLU A 34 19.12 27.65 -0.48
CA GLU A 34 20.54 27.47 -0.68
C GLU A 34 20.80 26.62 -1.91
N GLU A 35 21.90 26.87 -2.58
CA GLU A 35 22.41 26.05 -3.70
C GLU A 35 23.66 25.27 -3.31
N ASP A 36 23.90 24.17 -4.03
CA ASP A 36 25.11 23.36 -3.94
C ASP A 36 25.44 22.83 -5.34
N ASP A 37 26.66 23.09 -5.82
CA ASP A 37 27.13 22.80 -7.19
C ASP A 37 26.21 23.37 -8.30
N ALA A 38 25.36 24.33 -8.00
CA ALA A 38 24.40 24.96 -8.89
C ALA A 38 24.36 26.48 -8.69
N GLU A 39 23.67 27.19 -9.58
CA GLU A 39 23.27 28.59 -9.39
C GLU A 39 21.75 28.67 -9.31
N MET A 40 21.21 29.61 -8.51
CA MET A 40 19.78 29.84 -8.43
C MET A 40 19.42 31.33 -8.33
N ASP A 41 18.18 31.65 -8.75
CA ASP A 41 17.53 32.96 -8.53
C ASP A 41 16.05 32.72 -8.16
N THR A 42 15.71 32.97 -6.89
CA THR A 42 14.33 32.81 -6.37
C THR A 42 13.38 33.93 -6.73
N SER A 43 13.82 34.93 -7.48
CA SER A 43 13.04 36.08 -7.91
C SER A 43 13.09 36.30 -9.43
N PHE A 44 13.45 35.26 -10.18
CA PHE A 44 13.60 35.35 -11.61
C PHE A 44 12.28 35.65 -12.31
N ASN A 45 12.32 36.50 -13.35
CA ASN A 45 11.11 36.76 -14.13
C ASN A 45 10.74 35.52 -14.94
N ASN A 46 9.50 35.03 -14.81
CA ASN A 46 9.03 33.87 -15.56
C ASN A 46 9.10 34.14 -17.08
N PRO A 47 9.97 33.43 -17.84
CA PRO A 47 10.12 33.65 -19.27
C PRO A 47 9.03 32.93 -20.09
N TYR A 48 8.31 31.97 -19.50
CA TYR A 48 7.35 31.09 -20.16
C TYR A 48 5.99 31.14 -19.45
N LYS A 49 5.23 32.25 -19.65
CA LYS A 49 3.89 32.39 -19.08
C LYS A 49 2.88 31.65 -19.96
N GLU A 50 2.40 30.52 -19.47
CA GLU A 50 1.49 29.63 -20.17
C GLU A 50 0.27 29.28 -19.29
N GLU A 51 -0.71 28.55 -19.82
CA GLU A 51 -2.02 28.27 -19.22
C GLU A 51 -1.97 27.78 -17.77
N ILE A 52 -1.03 26.89 -17.43
CA ILE A 52 -0.94 26.34 -16.07
C ILE A 52 -0.01 27.13 -15.15
N ASN A 53 0.81 28.04 -15.71
CA ASN A 53 1.67 28.92 -14.95
C ASN A 53 1.73 30.34 -15.53
N THR A 54 0.96 31.26 -14.94
CA THR A 54 0.90 32.68 -15.30
C THR A 54 1.65 33.57 -14.34
N SER A 55 2.39 33.00 -13.39
CA SER A 55 3.17 33.71 -12.38
C SER A 55 4.16 34.68 -13.02
N ASN A 56 4.45 35.78 -12.32
CA ASN A 56 5.45 36.75 -12.80
C ASN A 56 6.86 36.32 -12.43
N LYS A 57 7.00 35.63 -11.30
CA LYS A 57 8.27 35.18 -10.75
C LYS A 57 8.29 33.67 -10.59
N VAL A 58 9.49 33.11 -10.66
CA VAL A 58 9.77 31.67 -10.48
C VAL A 58 11.16 31.50 -9.87
N LEU A 59 11.44 30.34 -9.30
CA LEU A 59 12.80 29.91 -9.03
C LEU A 59 13.46 29.51 -10.35
N LYS A 60 14.57 30.17 -10.72
CA LYS A 60 15.46 29.68 -11.75
C LYS A 60 16.54 28.80 -11.09
N TYR A 61 16.61 27.55 -11.51
CA TYR A 61 17.63 26.58 -11.20
C TYR A 61 18.59 26.47 -12.38
N SER A 62 19.90 26.51 -12.15
CA SER A 62 20.91 26.36 -13.21
C SER A 62 21.98 25.38 -12.73
N ASP A 63 21.96 24.17 -13.28
CA ASP A 63 23.08 23.27 -13.20
C ASP A 63 24.15 23.74 -14.17
N ILE A 64 25.32 24.12 -13.65
CA ILE A 64 26.46 24.64 -14.43
C ILE A 64 27.54 23.58 -14.69
N GLY A 65 27.17 22.29 -14.56
CA GLY A 65 28.06 21.15 -14.70
C GLY A 65 28.63 20.65 -13.36
N GLY A 66 27.94 20.95 -12.26
CA GLY A 66 28.26 20.44 -10.93
C GLY A 66 27.83 18.99 -10.76
N LYS A 67 28.66 18.14 -10.16
CA LYS A 67 28.36 16.71 -10.00
C LYS A 67 27.08 16.42 -9.19
N TYR A 68 26.76 17.30 -8.26
CA TYR A 68 25.66 17.14 -7.32
C TYR A 68 24.76 18.38 -7.28
N ALA A 69 24.65 19.06 -8.43
CA ALA A 69 23.90 20.30 -8.56
C ALA A 69 22.50 20.16 -7.95
N ASN A 70 22.20 20.97 -6.95
CA ASN A 70 20.91 20.96 -6.27
C ASN A 70 20.58 22.31 -5.65
N VAL A 71 19.30 22.52 -5.37
CA VAL A 71 18.79 23.63 -4.55
C VAL A 71 17.99 23.06 -3.38
N ARG A 72 18.07 23.68 -2.22
CA ARG A 72 17.48 23.16 -0.99
C ARG A 72 17.00 24.26 -0.06
N PHE A 73 16.14 23.88 0.85
CA PHE A 73 15.78 24.69 2.01
C PHE A 73 15.57 23.82 3.24
N GLU A 74 15.67 24.45 4.43
CA GLU A 74 15.38 23.81 5.71
C GLU A 74 14.17 24.48 6.38
N THR A 75 13.35 23.66 7.01
CA THR A 75 12.28 24.14 7.87
C THR A 75 12.70 24.12 9.34
N SER A 76 12.16 25.04 10.13
CA SER A 76 12.47 25.13 11.57
C SER A 76 11.90 23.97 12.39
N GLN A 77 10.95 23.21 11.82
CA GLN A 77 10.34 22.02 12.41
C GLN A 77 10.44 20.86 11.44
N ASN A 78 10.47 19.65 11.99
CA ASN A 78 10.46 18.44 11.17
C ASN A 78 9.12 18.27 10.46
N PHE A 79 9.13 17.62 9.29
CA PHE A 79 7.91 17.28 8.57
C PHE A 79 7.12 16.21 9.31
N ASP A 80 5.81 16.43 9.42
CA ASP A 80 4.86 15.45 9.96
C ASP A 80 4.17 14.70 8.82
N PHE A 81 4.73 13.57 8.44
CA PHE A 81 4.20 12.72 7.37
C PHE A 81 2.93 11.97 7.75
N SER A 82 2.50 12.00 9.00
CA SER A 82 1.21 11.44 9.41
C SER A 82 0.03 12.32 8.96
N THR A 83 0.28 13.62 8.75
CA THR A 83 -0.74 14.61 8.38
C THR A 83 -0.61 15.10 6.94
N LYS A 84 0.61 15.12 6.39
CA LYS A 84 0.91 15.53 5.02
C LYS A 84 2.01 14.64 4.47
N ASN A 85 1.85 14.13 3.27
CA ASN A 85 2.77 13.13 2.71
C ASN A 85 3.23 13.42 1.28
N THR A 86 2.76 14.53 0.69
CA THR A 86 2.94 14.81 -0.72
C THR A 86 3.48 16.21 -0.96
N PHE A 87 4.56 16.30 -1.72
CA PHE A 87 5.03 17.54 -2.30
C PHE A 87 4.56 17.63 -3.76
N SER A 88 4.24 18.83 -4.20
CA SER A 88 3.94 19.13 -5.60
C SER A 88 4.57 20.44 -6.00
N LEU A 89 5.04 20.53 -7.23
CA LEU A 89 5.58 21.76 -7.80
C LEU A 89 5.25 21.82 -9.31
N LYS A 90 5.37 23.01 -9.87
CA LYS A 90 5.40 23.19 -11.31
C LYS A 90 6.83 23.29 -11.79
N ILE A 91 7.14 22.71 -12.95
CA ILE A 91 8.47 22.79 -13.58
C ILE A 91 8.35 23.01 -15.09
N TYR A 92 9.24 23.82 -15.63
CA TYR A 92 9.47 24.00 -17.05
C TYR A 92 10.96 23.88 -17.35
N VAL A 93 11.31 23.12 -18.39
CA VAL A 93 12.68 23.00 -18.90
C VAL A 93 12.60 23.15 -20.42
N ALA A 94 13.30 24.14 -20.97
CA ALA A 94 13.40 24.28 -22.43
C ALA A 94 14.38 23.24 -22.99
N GLY A 95 14.05 22.65 -24.14
CA GLY A 95 14.92 21.66 -24.76
C GLY A 95 16.30 22.19 -25.13
N ASP A 96 16.38 23.48 -25.48
CA ASP A 96 17.65 24.17 -25.80
C ASP A 96 18.51 24.45 -24.58
N ASP A 97 17.93 24.39 -23.39
CA ASP A 97 18.59 24.62 -22.09
C ASP A 97 19.15 23.31 -21.48
N VAL A 98 19.03 22.18 -22.17
CA VAL A 98 19.57 20.88 -21.74
C VAL A 98 20.79 20.53 -22.59
N GLN A 99 21.92 20.26 -21.92
CA GLN A 99 23.14 19.78 -22.57
C GLN A 99 23.63 18.51 -21.90
N GLY A 100 23.91 17.49 -22.70
CA GLY A 100 24.37 16.19 -22.23
C GLY A 100 23.43 15.05 -22.60
N ASN A 101 23.54 13.93 -21.90
CA ASN A 101 22.83 12.70 -22.21
C ASN A 101 22.03 12.15 -21.02
N GLN A 102 21.84 12.93 -19.97
CA GLN A 102 21.07 12.50 -18.80
C GLN A 102 19.57 12.42 -19.12
N GLU A 103 18.86 11.58 -18.37
CA GLU A 103 17.41 11.50 -18.48
C GLU A 103 16.77 12.81 -17.98
N ASN A 104 15.75 13.29 -18.69
CA ASN A 104 14.98 14.45 -18.29
C ASN A 104 14.10 14.09 -17.09
N GLN A 105 14.57 14.43 -15.90
CA GLN A 105 13.96 14.07 -14.64
C GLN A 105 14.16 15.15 -13.58
N ILE A 106 13.30 15.12 -12.57
CA ILE A 106 13.48 15.88 -11.33
C ILE A 106 13.38 14.93 -10.15
N SER A 107 14.24 15.08 -9.17
CA SER A 107 14.12 14.41 -7.89
C SER A 107 13.81 15.36 -6.76
N LEU A 108 13.02 14.89 -5.78
CA LEU A 108 12.84 15.51 -4.48
C LEU A 108 13.39 14.55 -3.44
N LYS A 109 14.39 15.06 -2.69
CA LYS A 109 15.02 14.33 -1.58
C LYS A 109 14.61 14.95 -0.26
N LEU A 110 14.42 14.11 0.75
CA LEU A 110 14.20 14.52 2.13
C LEU A 110 15.41 14.13 2.97
N GLN A 111 15.88 15.06 3.76
CA GLN A 111 17.08 14.90 4.58
C GLN A 111 16.82 15.44 6.00
N ASN A 112 17.61 14.94 6.96
CA ASN A 112 17.81 15.61 8.24
C ASN A 112 18.95 16.60 8.10
N GLY A 113 18.66 17.90 7.97
CA GLY A 113 19.63 18.96 7.79
C GLY A 113 20.58 19.16 8.98
N THR A 114 20.26 18.59 10.15
CA THR A 114 21.14 18.66 11.35
C THR A 114 22.24 17.59 11.35
N GLU A 115 22.16 16.58 10.48
CA GLU A 115 23.20 15.56 10.34
C GLU A 115 24.41 16.12 9.57
N LYS A 116 25.60 15.61 9.90
CA LYS A 116 26.84 16.01 9.22
C LYS A 116 26.88 15.56 7.76
N GLU A 117 26.31 14.41 7.46
CA GLU A 117 26.23 13.79 6.14
C GLU A 117 24.78 13.40 5.83
N PRO A 118 23.89 14.40 5.62
CA PRO A 118 22.46 14.17 5.52
C PRO A 118 22.06 13.30 4.33
N TRP A 119 22.90 13.23 3.29
CA TRP A 119 22.68 12.39 2.10
C TRP A 119 22.80 10.89 2.37
N VAL A 120 23.50 10.47 3.43
CA VAL A 120 23.67 9.03 3.77
C VAL A 120 22.35 8.38 4.18
N ARG A 121 21.43 9.15 4.75
CA ARG A 121 20.14 8.67 5.26
C ARG A 121 18.94 9.40 4.64
N GLN A 122 19.11 9.94 3.45
CA GLN A 122 18.05 10.59 2.71
C GLN A 122 17.04 9.59 2.14
N THR A 123 15.89 10.11 1.79
CA THR A 123 14.89 9.43 0.94
C THR A 123 14.65 10.26 -0.31
N GLU A 124 14.29 9.63 -1.43
CA GLU A 124 14.21 10.28 -2.74
C GLU A 124 13.07 9.71 -3.57
N ILE A 125 12.35 10.60 -4.26
CA ILE A 125 11.45 10.26 -5.36
C ILE A 125 11.94 10.95 -6.62
N ILE A 126 12.10 10.18 -7.70
CA ILE A 126 12.51 10.67 -9.02
C ILE A 126 11.30 10.61 -9.95
N LYS A 127 11.05 11.69 -10.68
CA LYS A 127 9.97 11.80 -11.67
C LYS A 127 10.51 12.24 -13.02
N PRO A 128 10.07 11.62 -14.13
CA PRO A 128 10.40 12.10 -15.47
C PRO A 128 9.72 13.44 -15.73
N ILE A 129 10.35 14.28 -16.54
CA ILE A 129 9.80 15.55 -17.00
C ILE A 129 9.77 15.62 -18.53
N THR A 130 8.80 16.37 -19.04
CA THR A 130 8.66 16.68 -20.47
C THR A 130 9.27 18.05 -20.75
N LEU A 131 10.08 18.16 -21.80
CA LEU A 131 10.68 19.45 -22.19
C LEU A 131 9.67 20.35 -22.92
N ASN A 132 9.91 21.65 -22.84
CA ASN A 132 9.16 22.70 -23.56
C ASN A 132 7.68 22.83 -23.14
N ALA A 133 7.35 22.45 -21.92
CA ALA A 133 6.00 22.65 -21.37
C ALA A 133 6.05 22.75 -19.83
N TRP A 134 5.24 23.64 -19.27
CA TRP A 134 4.95 23.61 -17.85
C TRP A 134 4.19 22.35 -17.50
N GLN A 135 4.59 21.70 -16.41
CA GLN A 135 3.92 20.51 -15.90
C GLN A 135 3.90 20.52 -14.39
N VAL A 136 2.86 19.94 -13.81
CA VAL A 136 2.79 19.66 -12.37
C VAL A 136 3.48 18.34 -12.12
N VAL A 137 4.47 18.35 -11.23
CA VAL A 137 5.15 17.13 -10.75
C VAL A 137 4.79 16.91 -9.29
N THR A 138 4.38 15.69 -8.97
CA THR A 138 3.96 15.29 -7.62
C THR A 138 4.88 14.20 -7.08
N PHE A 139 5.32 14.37 -5.84
CA PHE A 139 6.18 13.45 -5.10
C PHE A 139 5.38 12.94 -3.89
N ASP A 140 4.69 11.83 -4.06
CA ASP A 140 3.83 11.23 -3.05
C ASP A 140 4.61 10.17 -2.26
N PHE A 141 5.09 10.55 -1.07
CA PHE A 141 5.87 9.66 -0.21
C PHE A 141 5.05 8.51 0.39
N LEU A 142 3.73 8.56 0.28
CA LEU A 142 2.85 7.44 0.64
C LEU A 142 2.76 6.41 -0.50
N ASN A 143 2.61 6.87 -1.76
CA ASN A 143 2.25 5.99 -2.88
C ASN A 143 3.38 5.80 -3.92
N ASP A 144 4.32 6.74 -4.05
CA ASP A 144 5.36 6.73 -5.09
C ASP A 144 6.76 6.37 -4.58
N PHE A 145 6.93 6.24 -3.25
CA PHE A 145 8.25 5.99 -2.68
C PHE A 145 8.78 4.62 -3.07
N THR A 146 9.91 4.59 -3.76
CA THR A 146 10.55 3.37 -4.27
C THR A 146 12.02 3.22 -3.89
N LYS A 147 12.66 4.26 -3.36
CA LYS A 147 14.09 4.27 -3.04
C LYS A 147 14.37 4.80 -1.64
N GLY A 148 15.27 4.15 -0.94
CA GLY A 148 15.81 4.54 0.35
C GLY A 148 15.88 3.37 1.32
N ALA A 149 16.78 3.48 2.31
CA ALA A 149 16.95 2.47 3.35
C ALA A 149 15.82 2.51 4.40
N ILE A 150 15.07 3.60 4.45
CA ILE A 150 14.06 3.85 5.48
C ILE A 150 12.84 4.48 4.81
N TYR A 151 11.66 3.91 5.10
CA TYR A 151 10.40 4.44 4.63
C TYR A 151 10.13 5.83 5.23
N PRO A 152 9.84 6.86 4.42
CA PRO A 152 9.80 8.25 4.91
C PRO A 152 8.71 8.49 5.95
N LEU A 153 7.57 7.79 5.88
CA LEU A 153 6.49 7.95 6.84
C LEU A 153 6.85 7.44 8.25
N ASP A 154 7.88 6.61 8.37
CA ASP A 154 8.39 6.12 9.66
C ASP A 154 9.44 7.07 10.26
N ARG A 155 9.82 8.13 9.55
CA ARG A 155 10.81 9.14 9.97
C ARG A 155 10.11 10.39 10.46
N THR A 156 10.57 10.89 11.59
CA THR A 156 10.07 12.12 12.22
C THR A 156 11.13 13.22 12.30
N ASP A 157 12.28 13.01 11.64
CA ASP A 157 13.45 13.87 11.75
C ASP A 157 13.85 14.55 10.43
N PHE A 158 13.08 14.44 9.36
CA PHE A 158 13.28 15.17 8.13
C PHE A 158 12.86 16.63 8.28
N ASN A 159 13.74 17.55 7.95
CA ASN A 159 13.48 19.00 7.96
C ASN A 159 14.07 19.73 6.75
N ARG A 160 14.71 19.00 5.81
CA ARG A 160 15.30 19.57 4.61
C ARG A 160 14.69 18.95 3.36
N VAL A 161 14.32 19.80 2.41
CA VAL A 161 13.96 19.45 1.03
C VAL A 161 15.11 19.78 0.10
N VAL A 162 15.47 18.86 -0.78
CA VAL A 162 16.46 19.06 -1.84
C VAL A 162 15.80 18.76 -3.18
N LEU A 163 15.90 19.67 -4.14
CA LEU A 163 15.46 19.50 -5.52
C LEU A 163 16.69 19.38 -6.43
N GLN A 164 16.65 18.42 -7.33
CA GLN A 164 17.72 18.15 -8.29
C GLN A 164 17.13 17.79 -9.66
N VAL A 165 17.63 18.46 -10.70
CA VAL A 165 17.18 18.23 -12.08
C VAL A 165 18.25 17.47 -12.86
N ASN A 166 17.84 16.50 -13.69
CA ASN A 166 18.70 15.66 -14.55
C ASN A 166 19.71 14.75 -13.81
N GLY A 167 19.46 14.49 -12.51
CA GLY A 167 20.24 13.51 -11.75
C GLY A 167 21.57 14.04 -11.21
N GLU A 168 22.41 13.14 -10.72
CA GLU A 168 23.68 13.43 -10.06
C GLU A 168 24.81 12.57 -10.62
N ASP A 169 26.05 12.87 -10.18
CA ASP A 169 27.30 12.22 -10.58
C ASP A 169 27.60 12.36 -12.09
N ASN A 170 27.21 13.49 -12.66
CA ASN A 170 27.47 13.86 -14.04
C ASN A 170 27.95 15.32 -14.14
N THR A 171 28.23 15.81 -15.34
CA THR A 171 28.65 17.18 -15.62
C THR A 171 27.80 17.81 -16.74
N ASP A 172 26.63 17.26 -17.00
CA ASP A 172 25.67 17.81 -17.93
C ASP A 172 25.07 19.11 -17.35
N THR A 173 24.52 19.96 -18.19
CA THR A 173 23.96 21.23 -17.75
C THR A 173 22.47 21.31 -18.06
N VAL A 174 21.71 21.95 -17.17
CA VAL A 174 20.28 22.21 -17.38
C VAL A 174 19.85 23.51 -16.70
N ILE A 175 18.93 24.24 -17.36
CA ILE A 175 18.21 25.34 -16.73
C ILE A 175 16.75 24.91 -16.58
N ALA A 176 16.25 24.98 -15.35
CA ALA A 176 14.87 24.69 -15.02
C ALA A 176 14.21 25.91 -14.34
N TYR A 177 12.93 26.08 -14.57
CA TYR A 177 12.08 27.07 -13.90
C TYR A 177 11.08 26.33 -13.02
N ILE A 178 11.07 26.63 -11.71
CA ILE A 178 10.26 25.91 -10.71
C ILE A 178 9.35 26.91 -10.02
N ASP A 179 8.11 26.48 -9.74
CA ASP A 179 7.09 27.32 -9.14
C ASP A 179 6.09 26.49 -8.31
N ASP A 180 5.27 27.18 -7.50
CA ASP A 180 4.14 26.62 -6.74
C ASP A 180 4.50 25.34 -5.95
N LEU A 181 5.64 25.36 -5.24
CA LEU A 181 5.97 24.24 -4.35
C LEU A 181 4.99 24.21 -3.19
N THR A 182 4.32 23.07 -3.00
CA THR A 182 3.34 22.85 -1.93
C THR A 182 3.61 21.55 -1.20
N PHE A 183 3.20 21.47 0.07
CA PHE A 183 3.23 20.24 0.87
C PHE A 183 1.84 20.01 1.47
N TYR A 184 1.20 18.91 1.12
CA TYR A 184 -0.17 18.61 1.50
C TYR A 184 -0.40 17.12 1.75
N GLN A 185 -1.55 16.77 2.32
CA GLN A 185 -1.99 15.40 2.40
C GLN A 185 -2.60 15.00 1.05
N SER A 186 -1.92 14.10 0.35
CA SER A 186 -2.58 13.41 -0.75
C SER A 186 -3.69 12.54 -0.17
N PRO A 187 -4.90 12.60 -0.70
CA PRO A 187 -5.83 11.51 -0.46
C PRO A 187 -5.17 10.21 -0.93
N PRO A 188 -5.42 9.07 -0.27
CA PRO A 188 -5.02 7.78 -0.80
C PRO A 188 -5.40 7.76 -2.28
N LYS A 189 -4.47 7.37 -3.15
CA LYS A 189 -4.63 7.48 -4.61
C LYS A 189 -5.88 6.70 -5.02
N ASP A 190 -7.00 7.39 -5.06
CA ASP A 190 -8.28 6.82 -5.48
C ASP A 190 -8.36 6.91 -7.01
N ASN A 191 -7.77 5.93 -7.67
CA ASN A 191 -7.91 5.76 -9.12
C ASN A 191 -9.27 5.13 -9.47
N ASN A 192 -10.18 5.07 -8.50
CA ASN A 192 -11.46 4.44 -8.66
C ASN A 192 -12.56 5.48 -8.80
N THR A 193 -13.12 5.65 -9.98
CA THR A 193 -14.38 6.35 -10.22
C THR A 193 -15.60 5.53 -9.77
N GLY A 194 -15.38 4.37 -9.12
CA GLY A 194 -16.35 3.50 -8.47
C GLY A 194 -16.00 3.32 -7.00
N GLU A 195 -16.99 3.05 -6.14
CA GLU A 195 -16.78 2.70 -4.74
C GLU A 195 -15.88 1.47 -4.63
N ASP A 196 -14.86 1.52 -3.76
CA ASP A 196 -14.12 0.31 -3.42
C ASP A 196 -15.07 -0.74 -2.85
N PRO A 197 -14.96 -2.00 -3.28
CA PRO A 197 -15.79 -3.05 -2.73
C PRO A 197 -15.55 -3.19 -1.23
N VAL A 198 -16.60 -3.29 -0.45
CA VAL A 198 -16.51 -3.56 0.98
C VAL A 198 -16.42 -5.07 1.17
N PHE A 199 -15.24 -5.55 1.53
CA PHE A 199 -15.00 -6.95 1.83
C PHE A 199 -15.35 -7.24 3.30
N ASP A 200 -16.61 -7.55 3.58
CA ASP A 200 -17.14 -7.80 4.92
C ASP A 200 -17.71 -9.22 5.13
N ASN A 201 -17.79 -10.01 4.06
CA ASN A 201 -18.28 -11.38 4.13
C ASN A 201 -17.11 -12.36 4.28
N LEU A 202 -16.90 -12.91 5.47
CA LEU A 202 -15.91 -13.96 5.71
C LEU A 202 -16.28 -15.22 4.92
N VAL A 203 -15.49 -15.57 3.91
CA VAL A 203 -15.73 -16.72 3.02
C VAL A 203 -14.86 -17.92 3.35
N TRP A 204 -13.70 -17.69 3.95
CA TRP A 204 -12.79 -18.75 4.37
C TRP A 204 -11.85 -18.24 5.47
N SER A 205 -11.52 -19.11 6.42
CA SER A 205 -10.52 -18.82 7.44
C SER A 205 -9.86 -20.08 7.98
N ASP A 206 -8.71 -19.88 8.61
CA ASP A 206 -8.13 -20.80 9.56
C ASP A 206 -7.61 -20.00 10.75
N GLU A 207 -8.18 -20.30 11.92
CA GLU A 207 -7.83 -19.64 13.19
C GLU A 207 -6.69 -20.37 13.91
N PHE A 208 -6.22 -21.50 13.35
CA PHE A 208 -5.16 -22.35 13.85
C PHE A 208 -5.32 -22.77 15.31
N ASP A 209 -6.58 -22.86 15.75
CA ASP A 209 -6.93 -23.36 17.07
C ASP A 209 -6.55 -24.85 17.22
N GLY A 210 -6.16 -25.24 18.43
CA GLY A 210 -5.84 -26.64 18.72
C GLY A 210 -4.36 -26.90 18.90
N SER A 211 -3.96 -28.16 18.70
CA SER A 211 -2.56 -28.62 18.86
C SER A 211 -2.26 -29.80 17.96
N GLY A 212 -0.99 -29.96 17.57
CA GLY A 212 -0.49 -31.07 16.79
C GLY A 212 -0.54 -30.79 15.27
N ALA A 213 -1.03 -31.74 14.46
CA ALA A 213 -1.00 -31.62 13.01
C ALA A 213 -1.96 -30.52 12.51
N ILE A 214 -1.58 -29.88 11.40
CA ILE A 214 -2.43 -28.91 10.69
C ILE A 214 -3.63 -29.61 10.03
N ASP A 215 -4.68 -28.84 9.75
CA ASP A 215 -5.87 -29.34 9.06
C ASP A 215 -5.55 -29.73 7.62
N SER A 216 -5.54 -31.04 7.34
CA SER A 216 -5.26 -31.57 6.01
C SER A 216 -6.39 -31.32 5.00
N ASP A 217 -7.58 -30.90 5.42
CA ASP A 217 -8.67 -30.52 4.50
C ASP A 217 -8.50 -29.07 4.00
N LYS A 218 -7.78 -28.25 4.74
CA LYS A 218 -7.47 -26.86 4.40
C LYS A 218 -6.12 -26.69 3.72
N TRP A 219 -5.11 -27.49 4.12
CA TRP A 219 -3.72 -27.30 3.73
C TRP A 219 -3.09 -28.55 3.11
N PHE A 220 -2.22 -28.31 2.13
CA PHE A 220 -1.40 -29.30 1.46
C PHE A 220 0.08 -28.96 1.66
N HIS A 221 0.88 -29.95 2.08
CA HIS A 221 2.33 -29.83 2.17
C HIS A 221 2.98 -30.04 0.79
N GLN A 222 3.55 -29.00 0.24
CA GLN A 222 4.32 -29.11 -1.00
C GLN A 222 5.77 -29.48 -0.67
N ILE A 223 6.08 -30.76 -0.79
CA ILE A 223 7.41 -31.29 -0.43
C ILE A 223 8.28 -31.58 -1.66
N TYR A 224 7.69 -31.72 -2.84
CA TYR A 224 8.46 -32.04 -4.06
C TYR A 224 9.08 -30.77 -4.63
N PRO A 225 10.44 -30.72 -4.77
CA PRO A 225 11.13 -29.54 -5.26
C PRO A 225 10.77 -29.20 -6.70
N ILE A 226 10.53 -27.90 -6.96
CA ILE A 226 9.96 -27.41 -8.23
C ILE A 226 10.95 -27.44 -9.39
N ILE A 227 12.25 -27.39 -9.13
CA ILE A 227 13.31 -27.41 -10.15
C ILE A 227 13.89 -28.82 -10.23
N ASN A 228 13.47 -29.57 -11.26
CA ASN A 228 13.92 -30.91 -11.56
C ASN A 228 13.82 -31.94 -10.41
N GLY A 229 12.91 -31.68 -9.42
CA GLY A 229 12.78 -32.52 -8.23
C GLY A 229 13.97 -32.47 -7.26
N VAL A 230 14.86 -31.48 -7.40
CA VAL A 230 16.11 -31.36 -6.65
C VAL A 230 16.17 -30.08 -5.82
N SER A 231 15.77 -28.95 -6.41
CA SER A 231 15.95 -27.63 -5.77
C SER A 231 14.68 -26.76 -5.85
N TRP A 232 14.66 -25.75 -4.98
CA TRP A 232 13.66 -24.72 -4.94
C TRP A 232 14.18 -23.45 -5.64
N ALA A 233 13.32 -22.45 -5.82
CA ALA A 233 13.69 -21.13 -6.32
C ALA A 233 14.69 -20.42 -5.38
N ASN A 234 15.11 -19.21 -5.73
CA ASN A 234 15.90 -18.29 -4.89
C ASN A 234 17.19 -18.88 -4.28
N LYS A 235 17.73 -20.00 -4.84
CA LYS A 235 18.90 -20.74 -4.28
C LYS A 235 18.62 -21.27 -2.86
N GLU A 236 17.40 -21.58 -2.55
CA GLU A 236 16.99 -22.14 -1.26
C GLU A 236 17.69 -23.49 -0.98
N ILE A 237 18.16 -23.67 0.25
CA ILE A 237 19.04 -24.78 0.63
C ILE A 237 18.36 -25.83 1.53
N GLN A 238 17.12 -25.64 1.95
CA GLN A 238 16.34 -26.61 2.74
C GLN A 238 15.57 -27.61 1.87
N HIS A 239 15.15 -28.72 2.47
CA HIS A 239 13.98 -29.47 2.05
C HIS A 239 12.73 -28.95 2.76
N TYR A 240 11.61 -28.83 2.05
CA TYR A 240 10.31 -28.76 2.69
C TYR A 240 9.80 -30.18 3.00
N THR A 241 9.18 -30.34 4.15
CA THR A 241 8.69 -31.63 4.65
C THR A 241 7.23 -31.52 5.11
N ASN A 242 6.57 -32.67 5.25
CA ASN A 242 5.24 -32.77 5.87
C ASN A 242 5.30 -33.26 7.32
N ARG A 243 6.46 -33.16 7.94
CA ARG A 243 6.66 -33.62 9.33
C ARG A 243 6.09 -32.60 10.32
N ILE A 244 5.58 -33.12 11.41
CA ILE A 244 5.11 -32.29 12.52
C ILE A 244 6.21 -31.40 13.10
N ASP A 245 7.46 -31.78 12.98
CA ASP A 245 8.62 -30.98 13.41
C ASP A 245 8.78 -29.66 12.63
N ASN A 246 8.22 -29.58 11.42
CA ASN A 246 8.35 -28.40 10.55
C ASN A 246 7.05 -27.62 10.39
N SER A 247 5.89 -28.22 10.72
CA SER A 247 4.61 -27.49 10.74
C SER A 247 3.63 -28.13 11.73
N PHE A 248 3.17 -27.37 12.69
CA PHE A 248 2.26 -27.83 13.73
C PHE A 248 1.47 -26.66 14.35
N LEU A 249 0.39 -27.03 15.02
CA LEU A 249 -0.43 -26.12 15.83
C LEU A 249 -0.01 -26.19 17.28
N GLU A 250 0.27 -25.04 17.88
CA GLU A 250 0.58 -24.90 19.29
C GLU A 250 0.23 -23.49 19.77
N ASN A 251 -0.34 -23.40 20.98
CA ASN A 251 -0.70 -22.12 21.62
C ASN A 251 -1.60 -21.21 20.77
N GLY A 252 -2.51 -21.79 19.98
CA GLY A 252 -3.42 -21.04 19.11
C GLY A 252 -2.74 -20.45 17.87
N SER A 253 -1.63 -21.03 17.42
CA SER A 253 -0.92 -20.57 16.22
C SER A 253 -0.39 -21.74 15.41
N LEU A 254 -0.36 -21.54 14.07
CA LEU A 254 0.42 -22.38 13.17
C LEU A 254 1.90 -21.98 13.29
N ASN A 255 2.76 -22.98 13.55
CA ASN A 255 4.20 -22.81 13.56
C ASN A 255 4.80 -23.43 12.29
N ILE A 256 5.48 -22.64 11.47
CA ILE A 256 6.30 -23.12 10.35
C ILE A 256 7.76 -22.96 10.75
N VAL A 257 8.42 -24.11 11.05
CA VAL A 257 9.75 -24.13 11.66
C VAL A 257 10.82 -24.51 10.67
N ALA A 258 11.73 -23.58 10.39
CA ALA A 258 12.99 -23.86 9.71
C ALA A 258 14.00 -24.40 10.71
N LYS A 259 14.63 -25.54 10.40
CA LYS A 259 15.55 -26.26 11.31
C LYS A 259 16.86 -26.62 10.60
N LYS A 260 17.95 -26.57 11.34
CA LYS A 260 19.25 -27.10 10.91
C LYS A 260 19.33 -28.58 11.28
N GLU A 261 19.12 -29.41 10.31
CA GLU A 261 19.20 -30.87 10.43
C GLU A 261 19.46 -31.52 9.08
N SER A 262 20.12 -32.69 9.06
CA SER A 262 20.31 -33.45 7.84
C SER A 262 19.03 -34.22 7.47
N HIS A 263 18.53 -34.01 6.27
CA HIS A 263 17.37 -34.74 5.74
C HIS A 263 17.59 -35.13 4.27
N THR A 264 17.19 -36.34 3.96
CA THR A 264 17.30 -36.88 2.58
C THR A 264 15.91 -37.07 2.00
N TYR A 265 15.64 -36.42 0.88
CA TYR A 265 14.42 -36.60 0.10
C TYR A 265 14.77 -36.68 -1.39
N ASN A 266 14.15 -37.61 -2.11
CA ASN A 266 14.36 -37.84 -3.55
C ASN A 266 15.87 -38.02 -3.91
N ASN A 267 16.62 -38.81 -3.10
CA ASN A 267 18.07 -39.03 -3.21
C ASN A 267 18.95 -37.77 -3.06
N VAL A 268 18.43 -36.69 -2.58
CA VAL A 268 19.17 -35.45 -2.30
C VAL A 268 19.20 -35.23 -0.79
N THR A 269 20.39 -35.07 -0.22
CA THR A 269 20.58 -34.72 1.19
C THR A 269 20.83 -33.22 1.34
N LYS A 270 20.04 -32.57 2.18
CA LYS A 270 20.22 -31.16 2.57
C LYS A 270 20.41 -31.06 4.07
N GLN A 271 20.95 -29.93 4.54
CA GLN A 271 21.29 -29.69 5.95
C GLN A 271 20.25 -28.81 6.67
N TYR A 272 19.14 -28.55 6.02
CA TYR A 272 18.04 -27.77 6.58
C TYR A 272 16.71 -28.34 6.13
N THR A 273 15.72 -28.20 7.00
CA THR A 273 14.31 -28.56 6.74
C THR A 273 13.40 -27.39 7.10
N SER A 274 12.23 -27.35 6.48
CA SER A 274 11.15 -26.42 6.77
C SER A 274 9.82 -26.97 6.25
N ALA A 275 8.76 -26.13 6.20
CA ALA A 275 7.52 -26.47 5.53
C ALA A 275 7.11 -25.41 4.51
N ARG A 276 6.43 -25.86 3.44
CA ARG A 276 5.71 -25.03 2.45
C ARG A 276 4.30 -25.57 2.35
N LEU A 277 3.33 -24.72 2.65
CA LEU A 277 1.91 -25.04 2.70
C LEU A 277 1.19 -24.36 1.54
N ASN A 278 0.31 -25.11 0.85
CA ASN A 278 -0.61 -24.56 -0.14
C ASN A 278 -2.03 -24.65 0.42
N SER A 279 -2.81 -23.57 0.34
CA SER A 279 -4.23 -23.69 0.68
C SER A 279 -4.99 -24.50 -0.36
N LYS A 280 -5.91 -25.33 0.11
CA LYS A 280 -6.89 -26.04 -0.73
C LYS A 280 -8.11 -25.19 -1.05
N PHE A 281 -7.99 -23.89 -0.82
CA PHE A 281 -8.94 -22.84 -1.14
C PHE A 281 -8.29 -21.86 -2.10
N ALA A 282 -9.00 -21.53 -3.16
CA ALA A 282 -8.60 -20.48 -4.10
C ALA A 282 -9.78 -19.54 -4.34
N PHE A 283 -9.51 -18.27 -4.51
CA PHE A 283 -10.53 -17.25 -4.68
C PHE A 283 -10.03 -16.15 -5.64
N LYS A 284 -10.98 -15.37 -6.15
CA LYS A 284 -10.71 -14.20 -6.97
C LYS A 284 -11.31 -12.98 -6.28
N TYR A 285 -10.48 -11.96 -6.07
CA TYR A 285 -10.84 -10.73 -5.39
C TYR A 285 -11.30 -10.94 -3.93
N GLY A 286 -10.94 -10.03 -3.09
CA GLY A 286 -11.27 -10.07 -1.67
C GLY A 286 -10.19 -9.40 -0.82
N LYS A 287 -10.41 -9.43 0.49
CA LYS A 287 -9.46 -8.99 1.49
C LYS A 287 -8.87 -10.20 2.20
N VAL A 288 -7.55 -10.31 2.19
CA VAL A 288 -6.81 -11.30 2.99
C VAL A 288 -6.26 -10.59 4.22
N VAL A 289 -6.48 -11.17 5.38
CA VAL A 289 -5.94 -10.68 6.65
C VAL A 289 -5.20 -11.82 7.32
N ILE A 290 -3.89 -11.65 7.54
CA ILE A 290 -3.03 -12.64 8.17
C ILE A 290 -2.37 -11.99 9.38
N LYS A 291 -2.51 -12.59 10.56
CA LYS A 291 -1.79 -12.14 11.74
C LYS A 291 -0.64 -13.10 12.02
N ALA A 292 0.57 -12.59 11.92
CA ALA A 292 1.77 -13.42 12.00
C ALA A 292 2.95 -12.70 12.67
N LYS A 293 3.88 -13.51 13.17
CA LYS A 293 5.18 -13.10 13.71
C LYS A 293 6.27 -13.79 12.90
N MET A 294 7.21 -13.00 12.36
CA MET A 294 8.26 -13.48 11.46
C MET A 294 9.37 -14.23 12.21
N PRO A 295 10.07 -15.19 11.57
CA PRO A 295 11.18 -15.89 12.20
C PRO A 295 12.40 -14.98 12.38
N LEU A 296 13.20 -15.31 13.40
CA LEU A 296 14.50 -14.68 13.67
C LEU A 296 15.64 -15.42 12.96
N GLY A 297 16.68 -14.71 12.62
CA GLY A 297 17.97 -15.26 12.23
C GLY A 297 18.35 -15.04 10.76
N ALA A 298 19.59 -14.59 10.55
CA ALA A 298 20.13 -14.36 9.22
C ALA A 298 20.02 -15.63 8.36
N GLY A 299 19.52 -15.47 7.16
CA GLY A 299 19.29 -16.54 6.18
C GLY A 299 17.87 -17.10 6.18
N THR A 300 17.01 -16.78 7.17
CA THR A 300 15.58 -17.09 7.05
C THR A 300 14.94 -16.17 6.00
N PHE A 301 14.04 -16.74 5.20
CA PHE A 301 13.28 -16.03 4.16
C PHE A 301 11.83 -16.55 4.19
N PRO A 302 11.02 -16.08 5.15
CA PRO A 302 9.59 -16.39 5.21
C PRO A 302 8.82 -15.61 4.16
N ALA A 303 7.72 -16.21 3.69
CA ALA A 303 6.76 -15.57 2.82
C ALA A 303 5.32 -16.00 3.15
N LEU A 304 4.42 -15.02 3.14
CA LEU A 304 2.98 -15.16 3.10
C LEU A 304 2.54 -14.60 1.74
N TRP A 305 2.14 -15.45 0.83
CA TRP A 305 2.03 -15.12 -0.57
C TRP A 305 0.94 -15.91 -1.31
N MET A 306 0.73 -15.62 -2.58
CA MET A 306 -0.28 -16.27 -3.40
C MET A 306 0.24 -16.55 -4.81
N LEU A 307 -0.27 -17.63 -5.43
CA LEU A 307 -0.07 -17.96 -6.84
C LEU A 307 -1.41 -18.19 -7.53
N GLY A 308 -1.43 -17.95 -8.85
CA GLY A 308 -2.57 -18.32 -9.67
C GLY A 308 -2.91 -19.81 -9.51
N GLN A 309 -4.19 -20.13 -9.25
CA GLN A 309 -4.66 -21.51 -9.19
C GLN A 309 -4.31 -22.31 -10.45
N ASN A 310 -4.19 -21.61 -11.58
CA ASN A 310 -3.85 -22.17 -12.89
C ASN A 310 -2.34 -22.43 -13.06
N ILE A 311 -1.51 -22.29 -12.02
CA ILE A 311 -0.07 -22.56 -12.10
C ILE A 311 0.25 -24.01 -12.45
N LYS A 312 1.14 -24.20 -13.44
CA LYS A 312 1.68 -25.50 -13.81
C LYS A 312 2.99 -25.78 -13.06
N GLU A 313 2.94 -25.74 -11.74
CA GLU A 313 4.10 -25.95 -10.87
C GLU A 313 4.20 -27.42 -10.43
N THR A 314 5.35 -28.04 -10.62
CA THR A 314 5.58 -29.43 -10.22
C THR A 314 5.45 -29.58 -8.70
N GLY A 315 4.65 -30.57 -8.27
CA GLY A 315 4.42 -30.85 -6.84
C GLY A 315 3.42 -29.91 -6.16
N GLY A 316 2.90 -28.88 -6.85
CA GLY A 316 1.86 -27.99 -6.33
C GLY A 316 0.48 -28.65 -6.29
N TYR A 317 -0.34 -28.29 -5.31
CA TYR A 317 -1.68 -28.88 -5.08
C TYR A 317 -2.61 -28.75 -6.29
N TRP A 318 -2.65 -27.57 -6.90
CA TRP A 318 -3.59 -27.26 -7.99
C TRP A 318 -3.15 -27.69 -9.37
N ARG A 319 -1.88 -28.15 -9.52
CA ARG A 319 -1.27 -28.46 -10.81
C ARG A 319 -2.07 -29.42 -11.67
N ASP A 320 -2.52 -30.53 -11.09
CA ASP A 320 -3.11 -31.63 -11.86
C ASP A 320 -4.57 -31.36 -12.23
N THR A 321 -5.23 -30.45 -11.53
CA THR A 321 -6.64 -30.08 -11.76
C THR A 321 -6.80 -28.77 -12.54
N HIS A 322 -5.90 -27.79 -12.35
CA HIS A 322 -6.02 -26.44 -12.92
C HIS A 322 -4.75 -25.97 -13.66
N GLY A 323 -3.64 -26.68 -13.56
CA GLY A 323 -2.33 -26.26 -14.06
C GLY A 323 -2.25 -26.14 -15.58
N THR A 324 -2.41 -24.93 -16.09
CA THR A 324 -2.34 -24.60 -17.52
C THR A 324 -1.27 -23.56 -17.86
N THR A 325 -0.83 -22.78 -16.87
CA THR A 325 -0.04 -21.56 -17.05
C THR A 325 1.28 -21.65 -16.29
N LEU A 326 2.37 -21.25 -16.92
CA LEU A 326 3.69 -21.19 -16.28
C LEU A 326 3.87 -19.89 -15.52
N TRP A 327 4.74 -19.91 -14.51
CA TRP A 327 5.26 -18.71 -13.88
C TRP A 327 6.08 -17.86 -14.90
N PRO A 328 6.01 -16.52 -14.89
CA PRO A 328 5.19 -15.65 -14.03
C PRO A 328 3.82 -15.29 -14.60
N ALA A 329 3.39 -15.90 -15.70
CA ALA A 329 2.12 -15.58 -16.36
C ALA A 329 0.88 -16.01 -15.57
N CYS A 330 1.02 -16.90 -14.56
CA CYS A 330 -0.04 -17.24 -13.61
C CYS A 330 -0.35 -16.10 -12.62
N GLY A 331 0.58 -15.15 -12.48
CA GLY A 331 0.55 -14.12 -11.44
C GLY A 331 1.03 -14.65 -10.07
N GLU A 332 1.86 -13.86 -9.40
CA GLU A 332 2.29 -14.08 -8.02
C GLU A 332 2.09 -12.80 -7.23
N ILE A 333 1.53 -12.94 -6.04
CA ILE A 333 1.23 -11.85 -5.13
C ILE A 333 1.91 -12.14 -3.81
N ASP A 334 2.98 -11.43 -3.49
CA ASP A 334 3.65 -11.54 -2.20
C ASP A 334 3.00 -10.57 -1.23
N ILE A 335 2.11 -11.10 -0.37
CA ILE A 335 1.44 -10.28 0.64
C ILE A 335 2.49 -9.72 1.58
N ILE A 336 3.42 -10.58 2.02
CA ILE A 336 4.60 -10.15 2.74
C ILE A 336 5.77 -11.14 2.53
N GLU A 337 6.95 -10.59 2.33
CA GLU A 337 8.25 -11.24 2.39
C GLU A 337 9.10 -10.57 3.47
N HIS A 338 9.94 -11.36 4.13
CA HIS A 338 10.84 -10.88 5.17
C HIS A 338 12.20 -11.58 5.06
N TRP A 339 13.26 -10.86 5.38
CA TRP A 339 14.64 -11.39 5.33
C TRP A 339 15.28 -11.34 6.70
N GLY A 340 15.69 -12.48 7.23
CA GLY A 340 16.37 -12.53 8.52
C GLY A 340 17.69 -11.76 8.59
N THR A 341 18.24 -11.33 7.45
CA THR A 341 19.37 -10.38 7.37
C THR A 341 18.95 -8.93 7.50
N ASN A 342 17.65 -8.63 7.38
CA ASN A 342 17.06 -7.30 7.57
C ASN A 342 15.75 -7.44 8.37
N GLN A 343 15.87 -7.83 9.63
CA GLN A 343 14.77 -8.28 10.49
C GLN A 343 13.66 -7.24 10.72
N ASP A 344 14.00 -5.98 10.61
CA ASP A 344 13.05 -4.88 10.83
C ASP A 344 12.38 -4.40 9.53
N TYR A 345 12.48 -5.15 8.44
CA TYR A 345 11.92 -4.74 7.16
C TYR A 345 11.10 -5.85 6.54
N VAL A 346 9.92 -5.48 6.06
CA VAL A 346 9.00 -6.35 5.32
C VAL A 346 8.66 -5.71 3.97
N ALA A 347 8.43 -6.54 2.96
CA ALA A 347 8.07 -6.05 1.63
C ALA A 347 6.92 -6.85 1.03
N SER A 348 6.15 -6.19 0.17
CA SER A 348 5.18 -6.82 -0.73
C SER A 348 5.66 -6.70 -2.16
N ALA A 349 5.34 -7.66 -3.00
CA ALA A 349 5.77 -7.68 -4.39
C ALA A 349 4.71 -8.29 -5.32
N MET A 350 4.81 -7.93 -6.61
CA MET A 350 3.99 -8.49 -7.68
C MET A 350 4.88 -9.04 -8.76
N HIS A 351 4.70 -10.32 -9.11
CA HIS A 351 5.41 -10.93 -10.23
C HIS A 351 4.45 -11.28 -11.36
N ASN A 352 4.78 -10.81 -12.55
CA ASN A 352 4.01 -10.99 -13.76
C ASN A 352 4.94 -10.95 -14.99
N PRO A 353 4.47 -11.22 -16.19
CA PRO A 353 5.33 -11.23 -17.38
C PRO A 353 6.06 -9.92 -17.67
N SER A 354 5.51 -8.76 -17.26
CA SER A 354 6.19 -7.47 -17.45
C SER A 354 7.36 -7.25 -16.49
N SER A 355 7.30 -7.85 -15.29
CA SER A 355 8.38 -7.76 -14.28
C SER A 355 8.29 -8.92 -13.28
N SER A 356 9.36 -9.69 -13.15
CA SER A 356 9.42 -10.87 -12.27
C SER A 356 10.84 -11.15 -11.77
N GLY A 357 10.99 -12.05 -10.78
CA GLY A 357 12.25 -12.26 -10.09
C GLY A 357 12.62 -11.04 -9.24
N ASN A 358 13.65 -10.30 -9.61
CA ASN A 358 13.89 -8.99 -8.97
C ASN A 358 12.94 -7.94 -9.55
N THR A 359 11.64 -8.10 -9.27
CA THR A 359 10.60 -7.25 -9.82
C THR A 359 10.76 -5.78 -9.38
N VAL A 360 10.36 -4.86 -10.26
CA VAL A 360 10.21 -3.43 -9.93
C VAL A 360 8.87 -3.15 -9.23
N ASN A 361 7.91 -4.07 -9.32
CA ASN A 361 6.58 -3.94 -8.74
C ASN A 361 6.60 -4.38 -7.27
N LYS A 362 7.22 -3.60 -6.41
CA LYS A 362 7.35 -3.90 -4.98
C LYS A 362 7.36 -2.64 -4.13
N GLY A 363 6.96 -2.78 -2.88
CA GLY A 363 7.07 -1.76 -1.86
C GLY A 363 7.22 -2.40 -0.49
N GLY A 364 7.74 -1.67 0.48
CA GLY A 364 7.93 -2.24 1.80
C GLY A 364 8.05 -1.16 2.86
N ARG A 365 8.11 -1.59 4.12
CA ARG A 365 8.27 -0.69 5.27
C ARG A 365 9.05 -1.33 6.41
N ARG A 366 9.52 -0.49 7.30
CA ARG A 366 10.17 -0.92 8.53
C ARG A 366 9.13 -1.29 9.59
N ILE A 367 9.30 -2.47 10.19
CA ILE A 367 8.53 -2.98 11.33
C ILE A 367 9.54 -3.44 12.39
N LEU A 368 9.79 -2.63 13.41
CA LEU A 368 10.89 -2.82 14.38
C LEU A 368 10.86 -4.15 15.13
N ASN A 369 9.70 -4.73 15.29
CA ASN A 369 9.45 -5.91 16.11
C ASN A 369 8.76 -7.05 15.32
N ALA A 370 8.91 -7.07 13.99
CA ALA A 370 8.31 -8.07 13.12
C ALA A 370 8.57 -9.52 13.55
N SER A 371 9.70 -9.78 14.21
CA SER A 371 10.10 -11.12 14.69
C SER A 371 9.85 -11.35 16.19
N THR A 372 9.33 -10.38 16.93
CA THR A 372 9.08 -10.49 18.38
C THR A 372 7.63 -10.30 18.76
N GLU A 373 6.85 -9.65 17.90
CA GLU A 373 5.43 -9.39 18.09
C GLU A 373 4.62 -9.85 16.87
N PHE A 374 3.32 -10.07 17.08
CA PHE A 374 2.39 -10.35 15.99
C PHE A 374 1.94 -9.07 15.33
N HIS A 375 2.00 -9.05 14.01
CA HIS A 375 1.50 -7.97 13.16
C HIS A 375 0.42 -8.49 12.22
N THR A 376 -0.46 -7.60 11.78
CA THR A 376 -1.53 -7.90 10.83
C THR A 376 -1.10 -7.49 9.44
N TYR A 377 -0.90 -8.45 8.56
CA TYR A 377 -0.57 -8.26 7.15
C TYR A 377 -1.83 -8.39 6.31
N THR A 378 -2.13 -7.37 5.53
CA THR A 378 -3.40 -7.29 4.78
C THR A 378 -3.15 -7.04 3.30
N LEU A 379 -3.93 -7.75 2.47
CA LEU A 379 -4.10 -7.49 1.05
C LEU A 379 -5.57 -7.16 0.79
N ASP A 380 -5.86 -5.97 0.27
CA ASP A 380 -7.13 -5.65 -0.38
C ASP A 380 -6.97 -5.78 -1.90
N TRP A 381 -7.63 -6.76 -2.50
CA TRP A 381 -7.51 -7.10 -3.91
C TRP A 381 -8.86 -7.01 -4.63
N ASN A 382 -8.96 -6.11 -5.60
CA ASN A 382 -10.12 -5.98 -6.48
C ASN A 382 -9.71 -5.95 -7.96
N ALA A 383 -10.65 -5.77 -8.88
CA ALA A 383 -10.37 -5.73 -10.32
C ALA A 383 -9.50 -4.53 -10.75
N ASN A 384 -9.43 -3.50 -9.90
CA ASN A 384 -8.76 -2.25 -10.22
C ASN A 384 -7.35 -2.18 -9.64
N ARG A 385 -7.16 -2.64 -8.39
CA ARG A 385 -5.91 -2.48 -7.65
C ARG A 385 -5.72 -3.53 -6.58
N MET A 386 -4.49 -3.61 -6.08
CA MET A 386 -4.11 -4.32 -4.88
C MET A 386 -3.46 -3.36 -3.91
N VAL A 387 -3.91 -3.36 -2.66
CA VAL A 387 -3.39 -2.50 -1.60
C VAL A 387 -2.86 -3.38 -0.49
N PHE A 388 -1.61 -3.14 -0.10
CA PHE A 388 -0.90 -3.88 0.92
C PHE A 388 -0.68 -3.02 2.15
N SER A 389 -1.01 -3.54 3.32
CA SER A 389 -0.83 -2.84 4.59
C SER A 389 -0.28 -3.75 5.69
N VAL A 390 0.39 -3.15 6.66
CA VAL A 390 0.77 -3.77 7.93
C VAL A 390 0.17 -2.94 9.05
N ASP A 391 -0.60 -3.56 9.95
CA ASP A 391 -1.29 -2.90 11.06
C ASP A 391 -2.11 -1.69 10.58
N ASP A 392 -2.89 -1.92 9.52
CA ASP A 392 -3.74 -0.93 8.82
C ASP A 392 -2.99 0.25 8.16
N VAL A 393 -1.65 0.25 8.18
CA VAL A 393 -0.85 1.27 7.47
C VAL A 393 -0.45 0.74 6.10
N VAL A 394 -0.94 1.38 5.05
CA VAL A 394 -0.62 1.06 3.66
C VAL A 394 0.86 1.33 3.39
N HIS A 395 1.55 0.38 2.75
CA HIS A 395 2.96 0.53 2.36
C HIS A 395 3.21 0.25 0.87
N TYR A 396 2.25 -0.35 0.17
CA TYR A 396 2.35 -0.57 -1.26
C TYR A 396 0.97 -0.63 -1.91
N THR A 397 0.85 -0.05 -3.10
CA THR A 397 -0.33 -0.17 -3.96
C THR A 397 0.10 -0.53 -5.37
N TYR A 398 -0.41 -1.64 -5.90
CA TYR A 398 -0.22 -2.04 -7.28
C TYR A 398 -1.47 -1.74 -8.10
N ASN A 399 -1.34 -0.78 -9.02
CA ASN A 399 -2.44 -0.31 -9.87
C ASN A 399 -1.91 0.18 -11.23
N PRO A 400 -1.50 -0.72 -12.13
CA PRO A 400 -1.05 -0.31 -13.45
C PRO A 400 -2.19 0.37 -14.22
N GLU A 401 -1.89 1.49 -14.85
CA GLU A 401 -2.86 2.34 -15.55
C GLU A 401 -3.56 1.58 -16.71
N ASN A 402 -2.79 0.85 -17.50
CA ASN A 402 -3.28 0.08 -18.65
C ASN A 402 -3.10 -1.43 -18.39
N LYS A 403 -4.11 -2.05 -17.74
CA LYS A 403 -4.08 -3.48 -17.41
C LYS A 403 -4.17 -4.35 -18.65
N ASN A 404 -3.32 -5.37 -18.69
CA ASN A 404 -3.29 -6.37 -19.75
C ASN A 404 -2.64 -7.67 -19.21
N SER A 405 -2.58 -8.72 -20.03
CA SER A 405 -2.04 -10.02 -19.62
C SER A 405 -0.55 -10.01 -19.22
N GLN A 406 0.20 -8.95 -19.54
CA GLN A 406 1.60 -8.83 -19.16
C GLN A 406 1.78 -8.29 -17.74
N ASN A 407 0.93 -7.35 -17.33
CA ASN A 407 1.05 -6.68 -16.03
C ASN A 407 -0.11 -6.98 -15.07
N TRP A 408 -1.20 -7.63 -15.54
CA TRP A 408 -2.36 -7.95 -14.71
C TRP A 408 -2.92 -9.36 -14.97
N PRO A 409 -2.16 -10.45 -14.71
CA PRO A 409 -2.67 -11.82 -14.81
C PRO A 409 -3.58 -12.23 -13.64
N TYR A 410 -3.91 -11.31 -12.75
CA TYR A 410 -4.61 -11.53 -11.48
C TYR A 410 -6.14 -11.57 -11.62
N ASP A 411 -6.64 -11.76 -12.82
CA ASP A 411 -8.06 -12.08 -13.08
C ASP A 411 -8.38 -13.57 -12.87
N ALA A 412 -7.36 -14.41 -12.71
CA ALA A 412 -7.50 -15.80 -12.33
C ALA A 412 -7.62 -15.95 -10.80
N PRO A 413 -8.35 -16.96 -10.27
CA PRO A 413 -8.30 -17.27 -8.85
C PRO A 413 -6.87 -17.50 -8.36
N GLN A 414 -6.59 -17.08 -7.14
CA GLN A 414 -5.31 -17.23 -6.47
C GLN A 414 -5.47 -18.08 -5.21
N TYR A 415 -4.44 -18.83 -4.82
CA TYR A 415 -4.41 -19.60 -3.59
C TYR A 415 -3.24 -19.16 -2.70
N LEU A 416 -3.37 -19.36 -1.40
CA LEU A 416 -2.38 -18.95 -0.40
C LEU A 416 -1.22 -19.95 -0.29
N LEU A 417 -0.02 -19.42 -0.10
CA LEU A 417 1.18 -20.20 0.21
C LEU A 417 1.89 -19.57 1.41
N PHE A 418 2.31 -20.45 2.34
CA PHE A 418 3.08 -20.06 3.51
C PHE A 418 4.34 -20.92 3.60
N ASN A 419 5.49 -20.30 3.77
CA ASN A 419 6.75 -21.04 3.94
C ASN A 419 7.80 -20.22 4.70
N VAL A 420 8.79 -20.92 5.22
CA VAL A 420 10.06 -20.32 5.65
C VAL A 420 11.18 -20.97 4.84
N ALA A 421 11.75 -20.24 3.90
CA ALA A 421 12.93 -20.68 3.16
C ALA A 421 14.21 -20.41 3.95
N ILE A 422 15.28 -21.12 3.61
CA ILE A 422 16.64 -20.89 4.11
C ILE A 422 17.55 -20.57 2.93
N LEU A 423 18.14 -19.39 2.99
CA LEU A 423 19.07 -18.88 1.99
C LEU A 423 20.53 -19.22 2.37
N PRO A 424 21.47 -19.23 1.40
CA PRO A 424 22.90 -19.47 1.65
C PRO A 424 23.56 -18.49 2.64
N THR A 425 22.90 -17.37 2.94
CA THR A 425 23.35 -16.36 3.93
C THR A 425 23.10 -16.77 5.38
N VAL A 426 22.54 -17.96 5.61
CA VAL A 426 22.31 -18.51 6.96
C VAL A 426 23.62 -18.66 7.73
N THR A 427 23.62 -18.19 8.98
CA THR A 427 24.81 -18.28 9.83
C THR A 427 25.05 -19.69 10.36
N SER A 428 26.29 -20.03 10.67
CA SER A 428 26.66 -21.34 11.24
C SER A 428 26.02 -21.59 12.60
N SER A 429 25.69 -20.54 13.35
CA SER A 429 25.03 -20.58 14.66
C SER A 429 23.52 -20.80 14.57
N PHE A 430 22.91 -20.69 13.39
CA PHE A 430 21.49 -20.96 13.23
C PHE A 430 21.17 -22.40 13.62
N SER A 431 20.16 -22.60 14.44
CA SER A 431 19.65 -23.92 14.86
C SER A 431 18.22 -24.14 14.36
N GLN A 432 17.32 -23.27 14.73
CA GLN A 432 15.92 -23.25 14.28
C GLN A 432 15.29 -21.89 14.51
N SER A 433 14.24 -21.60 13.74
CA SER A 433 13.35 -20.46 13.97
C SER A 433 11.99 -20.71 13.34
N ALA A 434 10.93 -20.18 13.94
CA ALA A 434 9.56 -20.35 13.48
C ALA A 434 8.96 -19.04 12.98
N MET A 435 8.19 -19.12 11.90
CA MET A 435 7.12 -18.18 11.62
C MET A 435 5.88 -18.67 12.35
N GLU A 436 5.29 -17.82 13.18
CA GLU A 436 4.07 -18.11 13.92
C GLU A 436 2.90 -17.35 13.27
N ILE A 437 1.80 -18.05 12.95
CA ILE A 437 0.61 -17.45 12.32
C ILE A 437 -0.58 -17.72 13.24
N ASP A 438 -1.16 -16.63 13.77
CA ASP A 438 -2.31 -16.66 14.67
C ASP A 438 -3.60 -17.01 13.89
N TYR A 439 -3.82 -16.33 12.76
CA TYR A 439 -4.93 -16.64 11.88
C TYR A 439 -4.67 -16.17 10.44
N VAL A 440 -5.46 -16.75 9.54
CA VAL A 440 -5.68 -16.24 8.19
C VAL A 440 -7.17 -16.17 7.89
N ARG A 441 -7.63 -15.04 7.37
CA ARG A 441 -9.04 -14.80 7.04
C ARG A 441 -9.15 -14.20 5.64
N VAL A 442 -10.10 -14.72 4.87
CA VAL A 442 -10.41 -14.22 3.53
C VAL A 442 -11.85 -13.71 3.53
N TYR A 443 -11.99 -12.43 3.21
CA TYR A 443 -13.27 -11.76 3.09
C TYR A 443 -13.52 -11.44 1.62
N GLN A 444 -14.77 -11.58 1.19
CA GLN A 444 -15.20 -11.12 -0.12
C GLN A 444 -16.32 -10.09 0.03
N GLU A 445 -16.60 -9.39 -1.04
CA GLU A 445 -17.76 -8.51 -1.09
C GLU A 445 -19.00 -9.36 -0.80
N THR A 446 -19.85 -8.87 0.09
CA THR A 446 -21.16 -9.46 0.21
C THR A 446 -21.84 -9.28 -1.14
N THR A 447 -21.86 -10.33 -1.96
CA THR A 447 -22.66 -10.32 -3.18
C THR A 447 -24.11 -10.15 -2.76
N ALA A 448 -24.57 -8.90 -2.75
CA ALA A 448 -25.98 -8.68 -2.70
C ALA A 448 -26.55 -9.46 -3.90
N SER A 449 -27.38 -10.45 -3.63
CA SER A 449 -28.14 -11.12 -4.66
C SER A 449 -28.69 -10.04 -5.59
N SER A 450 -28.64 -10.23 -6.90
CA SER A 450 -29.19 -9.31 -7.90
C SER A 450 -30.71 -9.11 -7.76
N ALA A 451 -31.30 -9.67 -6.73
CA ALA A 451 -32.71 -9.45 -6.36
C ALA A 451 -32.87 -8.04 -5.78
N SER A 452 -33.60 -7.21 -6.47
CA SER A 452 -34.02 -5.90 -5.96
C SER A 452 -35.15 -6.03 -4.96
N PHE A 453 -35.19 -5.09 -4.01
CA PHE A 453 -36.34 -4.98 -3.13
C PHE A 453 -37.61 -4.70 -3.92
N ASN A 454 -38.67 -5.45 -3.68
CA ASN A 454 -39.99 -5.14 -4.20
C ASN A 454 -40.73 -4.18 -3.27
N SER A 455 -41.85 -3.64 -3.72
CA SER A 455 -42.67 -2.66 -2.98
C SER A 455 -43.32 -3.17 -1.69
N GLN A 456 -43.28 -4.46 -1.43
CA GLN A 456 -43.74 -5.05 -0.17
C GLN A 456 -42.61 -5.17 0.85
N GLU A 457 -41.38 -5.33 0.39
CA GLU A 457 -40.18 -5.54 1.21
C GLU A 457 -39.57 -4.25 1.71
N LEU A 458 -39.57 -3.21 0.86
CA LEU A 458 -39.07 -1.89 1.21
C LEU A 458 -39.95 -0.80 0.63
N LYS A 459 -40.44 0.09 1.50
CA LYS A 459 -41.17 1.30 1.15
C LYS A 459 -40.43 2.53 1.66
N ILE A 460 -40.33 3.54 0.80
CA ILE A 460 -39.63 4.77 1.08
C ILE A 460 -40.58 5.95 0.89
N HIS A 461 -40.77 6.74 1.94
CA HIS A 461 -41.66 7.91 1.94
C HIS A 461 -41.32 8.95 2.99
N PRO A 462 -41.68 10.23 2.82
CA PRO A 462 -42.24 10.80 1.59
C PRO A 462 -41.14 10.97 0.51
N ASN A 463 -41.52 10.91 -0.74
CA ASN A 463 -40.68 11.35 -1.85
C ASN A 463 -41.57 12.16 -2.81
N PRO A 464 -41.42 13.48 -2.91
CA PRO A 464 -40.29 14.32 -2.43
C PRO A 464 -40.17 14.47 -0.91
N ILE A 465 -38.91 14.57 -0.46
CA ILE A 465 -38.52 14.70 0.93
C ILE A 465 -38.47 16.19 1.31
N LYS A 466 -38.94 16.52 2.53
CA LYS A 466 -38.63 17.79 3.19
C LYS A 466 -37.46 17.58 4.16
N ASP A 467 -37.74 17.18 5.39
CA ASP A 467 -36.76 17.09 6.45
C ASP A 467 -36.49 15.65 6.90
N ILE A 468 -37.45 14.76 6.69
CA ILE A 468 -37.41 13.38 7.16
C ILE A 468 -37.74 12.43 6.03
N LEU A 469 -36.98 11.35 5.95
CA LEU A 469 -37.26 10.18 5.12
C LEU A 469 -37.57 8.99 6.01
N THR A 470 -38.64 8.27 5.71
CA THR A 470 -39.01 7.05 6.42
C THR A 470 -38.84 5.84 5.50
N LEU A 471 -38.12 4.85 5.95
CA LEU A 471 -38.00 3.53 5.32
C LEU A 471 -38.83 2.53 6.13
N LYS A 472 -39.73 1.82 5.49
CA LYS A 472 -40.40 0.65 6.06
C LYS A 472 -39.87 -0.60 5.38
N ILE A 473 -39.26 -1.50 6.15
CA ILE A 473 -38.61 -2.70 5.66
C ILE A 473 -39.13 -3.93 6.40
N GLN A 474 -39.16 -5.08 5.75
CA GLN A 474 -39.51 -6.32 6.42
C GLN A 474 -38.47 -6.73 7.45
N ASN A 475 -38.89 -7.45 8.50
CA ASN A 475 -38.05 -7.78 9.65
C ASN A 475 -36.78 -8.57 9.27
N GLU A 476 -36.84 -9.40 8.24
CA GLU A 476 -35.73 -10.20 7.73
C GLU A 476 -34.59 -9.34 7.13
N PHE A 477 -34.86 -8.09 6.79
CA PHE A 477 -33.89 -7.14 6.24
C PHE A 477 -33.44 -6.08 7.24
N VAL A 478 -33.84 -6.18 8.51
CA VAL A 478 -33.30 -5.33 9.58
C VAL A 478 -31.81 -5.64 9.71
N GLY A 479 -30.97 -4.61 9.85
CA GLY A 479 -29.51 -4.67 9.74
C GLY A 479 -28.97 -4.25 8.35
N ALA A 480 -29.86 -3.98 7.37
CA ALA A 480 -29.45 -3.43 6.08
C ALA A 480 -28.81 -2.05 6.24
N LYS A 481 -27.90 -1.72 5.34
CA LYS A 481 -27.24 -0.40 5.27
C LYS A 481 -27.92 0.49 4.24
N GLY A 482 -28.16 1.76 4.60
CA GLY A 482 -28.63 2.81 3.72
C GLY A 482 -27.53 3.84 3.47
N ILE A 483 -27.33 4.22 2.19
CA ILE A 483 -26.36 5.25 1.80
C ILE A 483 -27.04 6.21 0.83
N ILE A 484 -26.93 7.51 1.09
CA ILE A 484 -27.45 8.58 0.23
C ILE A 484 -26.30 9.18 -0.56
N TYR A 485 -26.45 9.25 -1.88
CA TYR A 485 -25.51 9.84 -2.83
C TYR A 485 -26.08 11.08 -3.49
N SER A 486 -25.20 12.03 -3.80
CA SER A 486 -25.53 13.17 -4.69
C SER A 486 -25.67 12.71 -6.14
N MET A 487 -26.16 13.56 -7.02
CA MET A 487 -26.19 13.29 -8.48
C MET A 487 -24.81 13.06 -9.10
N THR A 488 -23.75 13.54 -8.47
CA THR A 488 -22.36 13.35 -8.92
C THR A 488 -21.73 12.07 -8.35
N GLY A 489 -22.49 11.22 -7.64
CA GLY A 489 -22.02 9.97 -7.04
C GLY A 489 -21.32 10.14 -5.69
N SER A 490 -21.16 11.37 -5.19
CA SER A 490 -20.52 11.60 -3.89
C SER A 490 -21.42 11.12 -2.76
N LYS A 491 -20.86 10.36 -1.80
CA LYS A 491 -21.57 9.92 -0.60
C LYS A 491 -21.90 11.14 0.28
N VAL A 492 -23.16 11.29 0.63
CA VAL A 492 -23.66 12.41 1.45
C VAL A 492 -23.98 11.95 2.86
N SER A 493 -24.54 10.76 3.02
CA SER A 493 -24.95 10.22 4.33
C SER A 493 -24.97 8.70 4.29
N SER A 494 -24.78 8.06 5.45
CA SER A 494 -24.95 6.61 5.61
C SER A 494 -25.52 6.30 6.99
N PHE A 495 -26.33 5.22 7.06
CA PHE A 495 -27.00 4.78 8.27
C PHE A 495 -27.25 3.27 8.23
N SER A 496 -27.43 2.66 9.40
CA SER A 496 -27.92 1.30 9.54
C SER A 496 -29.45 1.34 9.74
N ILE A 497 -30.16 0.36 9.20
CA ILE A 497 -31.58 0.18 9.41
C ILE A 497 -31.75 -0.77 10.58
N GLU A 498 -32.03 -0.22 11.76
CA GLU A 498 -32.07 -0.99 13.02
C GLU A 498 -33.45 -1.52 13.36
N GLU A 499 -34.48 -0.94 12.72
CA GLU A 499 -35.90 -1.27 12.96
C GLU A 499 -36.67 -1.42 11.65
N THR A 500 -37.84 -2.09 11.70
CA THR A 500 -38.72 -2.22 10.54
C THR A 500 -39.29 -0.90 10.03
N THR A 501 -39.17 0.17 10.81
CA THR A 501 -39.49 1.55 10.41
C THR A 501 -38.36 2.46 10.81
N GLN A 502 -37.42 2.70 9.89
CA GLN A 502 -36.28 3.57 10.10
C GLN A 502 -36.58 5.00 9.66
N VAL A 503 -36.33 5.94 10.54
CA VAL A 503 -36.41 7.39 10.26
C VAL A 503 -35.03 7.96 10.02
N VAL A 504 -34.86 8.71 8.93
CA VAL A 504 -33.58 9.30 8.52
C VAL A 504 -33.74 10.81 8.45
N ASP A 505 -32.90 11.54 9.17
CA ASP A 505 -32.83 13.00 9.09
C ASP A 505 -32.16 13.44 7.78
N CYS A 506 -32.90 14.20 6.99
CA CYS A 506 -32.48 14.74 5.70
C CYS A 506 -32.43 16.28 5.71
N THR A 507 -32.45 16.94 6.87
CA THR A 507 -32.43 18.42 7.01
C THR A 507 -31.17 19.01 6.42
N HIS A 508 -30.03 18.30 6.54
CA HIS A 508 -28.73 18.69 6.02
C HIS A 508 -28.61 18.62 4.48
N LEU A 509 -29.56 17.97 3.80
CA LEU A 509 -29.57 17.87 2.35
C LEU A 509 -30.05 19.17 1.70
N LYS A 510 -29.31 19.65 0.71
CA LYS A 510 -29.76 20.78 -0.14
C LYS A 510 -30.85 20.33 -1.09
N LYS A 511 -31.66 21.28 -1.60
CA LYS A 511 -32.64 20.98 -2.67
C LYS A 511 -31.96 20.34 -3.86
N GLY A 512 -32.51 19.22 -4.35
CA GLY A 512 -31.91 18.50 -5.47
C GLY A 512 -32.32 17.03 -5.56
N VAL A 513 -31.70 16.34 -6.48
CA VAL A 513 -31.89 14.89 -6.70
C VAL A 513 -30.76 14.14 -6.01
N TYR A 514 -31.14 13.07 -5.33
CA TYR A 514 -30.23 12.14 -4.64
C TYR A 514 -30.59 10.71 -5.00
N PHE A 515 -29.69 9.78 -4.70
CA PHE A 515 -29.91 8.34 -4.83
C PHE A 515 -29.69 7.68 -3.46
N LEU A 516 -30.68 6.95 -3.00
CA LEU A 516 -30.57 6.10 -1.82
C LEU A 516 -30.28 4.66 -2.28
N LYS A 517 -29.13 4.14 -1.90
CA LYS A 517 -28.79 2.72 -2.04
C LYS A 517 -29.09 2.03 -0.71
N VAL A 518 -29.90 0.97 -0.73
CA VAL A 518 -30.17 0.11 0.42
C VAL A 518 -29.63 -1.27 0.11
N ALA A 519 -28.78 -1.80 0.98
CA ALA A 519 -28.15 -3.11 0.84
C ALA A 519 -28.40 -3.96 2.10
N SER A 520 -28.95 -5.15 1.92
CA SER A 520 -29.03 -6.22 2.92
C SER A 520 -28.07 -7.36 2.54
N LYS A 521 -28.03 -8.43 3.34
CA LYS A 521 -27.24 -9.63 3.01
C LYS A 521 -27.68 -10.32 1.70
N THR A 522 -28.92 -10.13 1.27
CA THR A 522 -29.52 -10.86 0.14
C THR A 522 -30.09 -9.97 -0.95
N LYS A 523 -30.26 -8.68 -0.71
CA LYS A 523 -30.89 -7.75 -1.66
C LYS A 523 -30.23 -6.38 -1.67
N ILE A 524 -30.25 -5.75 -2.84
CA ILE A 524 -29.82 -4.38 -3.03
C ILE A 524 -30.86 -3.60 -3.83
N GLY A 525 -31.07 -2.33 -3.51
CA GLY A 525 -31.99 -1.47 -4.24
C GLY A 525 -31.48 -0.04 -4.26
N THR A 526 -31.61 0.62 -5.42
CA THR A 526 -31.29 2.05 -5.58
C THR A 526 -32.57 2.82 -5.88
N PHE A 527 -32.83 3.87 -5.11
CA PHE A 527 -34.06 4.65 -5.16
C PHE A 527 -33.73 6.13 -5.38
N LYS A 528 -34.37 6.71 -6.38
CA LYS A 528 -34.25 8.15 -6.62
C LYS A 528 -35.02 8.92 -5.56
N LEU A 529 -34.38 9.86 -4.92
CA LEU A 529 -34.95 10.78 -3.92
C LEU A 529 -35.00 12.20 -4.48
N LEU A 530 -36.05 12.94 -4.20
CA LEU A 530 -36.19 14.34 -4.55
C LEU A 530 -36.29 15.17 -3.26
N LYS A 531 -35.30 15.99 -2.96
CA LYS A 531 -35.30 16.96 -1.84
C LYS A 531 -35.89 18.28 -2.31
N LYS A 532 -36.94 18.78 -1.60
CA LYS A 532 -37.62 20.06 -1.85
C LYS A 532 -37.06 21.20 -1.02
#